data_eb09358a23f43aa9a9dc78b920c16896
#
_entry.id   eb09358a23f43aa9a9dc78b920c16896
#
_cell.length_a   1.000
_cell.length_b   1.000
_cell.length_c   1.000
_cell.angle_alpha   90.00
_cell.angle_beta   90.00
_cell.angle_gamma   90.00
#
_symmetry.space_group_name_H-M   'P 1'
#
loop_
_entity.id
_entity.type
_entity.pdbx_description
1 polymer ?
#
loop_
_entity_poly.entity_id
_entity_poly.type
_entity_poly.pdbx_seq_one_letter_code
_entity_poly.pdbx_strand_id
1 'polypeptide(L)'
;VEAAGGIILVPNKLSLQFFKPVDAGGTVLHSMQYSKDVLEADVFISFPILKHHNGTGLTMGLKNMMGLVWDRGFFHRTDLHRTIAECAAFKKPDLVIMDAVRGITTHGPMGPGTIREYNQLVFCTDPVAVEAYGAELFGDKP
;
A
#
# COMPACT_ATOMS: atom_id res chain seq x y z
N VAL A 1 -6.00 14.00 -13.09
CA VAL A 1 -4.90 14.48 -12.23
C VAL A 1 -4.29 15.73 -12.86
N GLU A 2 -3.70 15.64 -14.05
CA GLU A 2 -3.03 16.77 -14.73
C GLU A 2 -3.98 17.95 -15.01
N ALA A 3 -5.21 17.67 -15.43
CA ALA A 3 -6.23 18.71 -15.65
C ALA A 3 -6.59 19.49 -14.36
N ALA A 4 -6.26 18.93 -13.18
CA ALA A 4 -6.40 19.60 -11.88
C ALA A 4 -5.08 20.16 -11.35
N GLY A 5 -4.07 20.32 -12.23
CA GLY A 5 -2.76 20.86 -11.86
C GLY A 5 -1.79 19.86 -11.18
N GLY A 6 -2.14 18.60 -11.14
CA GLY A 6 -1.28 17.55 -10.59
C GLY A 6 -0.22 17.08 -11.58
N ILE A 7 0.91 16.62 -11.06
CA ILE A 7 1.98 15.98 -11.83
C ILE A 7 1.86 14.46 -11.64
N ILE A 8 1.84 13.73 -12.77
CA ILE A 8 1.84 12.26 -12.72
C ILE A 8 3.29 11.77 -12.78
N LEU A 9 3.76 11.17 -11.70
CA LEU A 9 5.05 10.48 -11.65
C LEU A 9 4.80 8.97 -11.65
N VAL A 10 5.23 8.31 -12.73
CA VAL A 10 5.18 6.85 -12.82
C VAL A 10 6.61 6.35 -12.77
N PRO A 11 7.10 5.91 -11.59
CA PRO A 11 8.44 5.35 -11.49
C PRO A 11 8.53 4.15 -12.45
N ASN A 12 9.32 4.30 -13.49
CA ASN A 12 9.53 3.20 -14.42
C ASN A 12 10.22 2.07 -13.66
N LYS A 13 9.64 0.87 -13.73
CA LYS A 13 10.19 -0.35 -13.13
C LYS A 13 11.63 -0.68 -13.58
N LEU A 14 12.10 0.00 -14.62
CA LEU A 14 13.45 -0.19 -15.18
C LEU A 14 14.46 0.88 -14.74
N SER A 15 14.06 1.83 -13.90
CA SER A 15 14.93 2.95 -13.55
C SER A 15 15.10 3.09 -12.04
N LEU A 16 16.20 2.53 -11.54
CA LEU A 16 16.61 2.65 -10.13
C LEU A 16 16.84 4.12 -9.69
N GLN A 17 17.00 5.03 -10.65
CA GLN A 17 17.22 6.46 -10.37
C GLN A 17 16.10 7.12 -9.54
N PHE A 18 14.88 6.58 -9.56
CA PHE A 18 13.75 7.07 -8.75
C PHE A 18 13.75 6.56 -7.31
N PHE A 19 14.72 5.73 -6.96
CA PHE A 19 14.84 5.09 -5.66
C PHE A 19 16.19 5.43 -5.04
N LYS A 20 16.27 5.37 -3.71
CA LYS A 20 17.53 5.45 -2.97
C LYS A 20 17.57 4.39 -1.87
N PRO A 21 18.79 3.88 -1.54
CA PRO A 21 18.95 2.92 -0.46
C PRO A 21 18.62 3.59 0.87
N VAL A 22 17.86 2.89 1.70
CA VAL A 22 17.53 3.30 3.07
C VAL A 22 17.70 2.11 4.01
N ASP A 23 18.09 2.39 5.24
CA ASP A 23 18.00 1.46 6.34
C ASP A 23 16.54 1.43 6.80
N ALA A 24 15.89 0.28 6.71
CA ALA A 24 14.49 0.12 7.10
C ALA A 24 14.33 -0.15 8.60
N GLY A 25 15.42 -0.49 9.30
CA GLY A 25 15.42 -0.76 10.75
C GLY A 25 14.58 -1.97 11.17
N GLY A 26 14.12 -2.79 10.22
CA GLY A 26 13.31 -3.97 10.49
C GLY A 26 14.15 -5.18 10.90
N THR A 27 13.48 -6.20 11.42
CA THR A 27 14.13 -7.48 11.80
C THR A 27 14.27 -8.43 10.62
N VAL A 28 13.45 -8.26 9.59
CA VAL A 28 13.47 -9.00 8.32
C VAL A 28 13.81 -8.06 7.17
N LEU A 29 13.22 -6.89 7.15
CA LEU A 29 13.48 -5.84 6.17
C LEU A 29 14.55 -4.88 6.72
N HIS A 30 15.83 -5.26 6.59
CA HIS A 30 16.95 -4.44 7.09
C HIS A 30 17.17 -3.21 6.21
N SER A 31 17.15 -3.37 4.90
CA SER A 31 17.35 -2.29 3.94
C SER A 31 16.47 -2.45 2.72
N MET A 32 16.17 -1.34 2.05
CA MET A 32 15.39 -1.36 0.81
C MET A 32 15.75 -0.17 -0.08
N GLN A 33 15.43 -0.30 -1.38
CA GLN A 33 15.45 0.83 -2.31
C GLN A 33 14.07 1.48 -2.29
N TYR A 34 13.96 2.67 -1.69
CA TYR A 34 12.68 3.34 -1.47
C TYR A 34 12.52 4.57 -2.35
N SER A 35 11.28 4.90 -2.73
CA SER A 35 10.94 6.05 -3.58
C SER A 35 11.49 7.36 -3.04
N LYS A 36 12.28 8.08 -3.87
CA LYS A 36 12.83 9.41 -3.52
C LYS A 36 11.71 10.42 -3.33
N ASP A 37 10.74 10.44 -4.24
CA ASP A 37 9.66 11.43 -4.22
C ASP A 37 8.87 11.38 -2.91
N VAL A 38 8.60 10.17 -2.40
CA VAL A 38 7.90 10.00 -1.11
C VAL A 38 8.78 10.37 0.08
N LEU A 39 10.10 10.11 -0.01
CA LEU A 39 11.01 10.48 1.07
C LEU A 39 11.18 12.00 1.20
N GLU A 40 11.11 12.71 0.09
CA GLU A 40 11.35 14.15 -0.04
C GLU A 40 10.06 14.98 0.03
N ALA A 41 8.89 14.32 0.00
CA ALA A 41 7.59 14.99 0.10
C ALA A 41 7.36 15.58 1.50
N ASP A 42 6.88 16.82 1.55
CA ASP A 42 6.45 17.50 2.78
C ASP A 42 5.20 16.85 3.37
N VAL A 43 4.30 16.36 2.50
CA VAL A 43 3.07 15.66 2.88
C VAL A 43 2.92 14.42 2.01
N PHE A 44 2.73 13.27 2.66
CA PHE A 44 2.50 11.99 2.02
C PHE A 44 1.09 11.49 2.27
N ILE A 45 0.25 11.47 1.22
CA ILE A 45 -1.11 10.91 1.27
C ILE A 45 -1.12 9.57 0.55
N SER A 46 -1.53 8.51 1.24
CA SER A 46 -1.74 7.19 0.64
C SER A 46 -3.18 7.02 0.21
N PHE A 47 -3.38 6.55 -1.04
CA PHE A 47 -4.73 6.34 -1.61
C PHE A 47 -4.93 4.87 -2.03
N PRO A 48 -5.08 3.94 -1.07
CA PRO A 48 -5.28 2.52 -1.35
C PRO A 48 -6.71 2.19 -1.76
N ILE A 49 -6.88 1.06 -2.46
CA ILE A 49 -8.19 0.48 -2.77
C ILE A 49 -8.39 -0.77 -1.92
N LEU A 50 -9.56 -0.89 -1.28
CA LEU A 50 -9.98 -2.09 -0.56
C LEU A 50 -10.19 -3.26 -1.53
N LYS A 51 -9.44 -4.36 -1.37
CA LYS A 51 -9.55 -5.53 -2.25
C LYS A 51 -8.95 -6.79 -1.64
N HIS A 52 -9.43 -7.95 -2.12
CA HIS A 52 -8.84 -9.26 -1.86
C HIS A 52 -7.41 -9.38 -2.42
N HIS A 53 -6.62 -10.20 -1.76
CA HIS A 53 -5.29 -10.58 -2.24
C HIS A 53 -4.95 -12.02 -1.83
N ASN A 54 -4.59 -12.87 -2.78
CA ASN A 54 -4.34 -14.30 -2.53
C ASN A 54 -3.25 -14.57 -1.49
N GLY A 55 -2.24 -13.72 -1.40
CA GLY A 55 -1.10 -13.95 -0.47
C GLY A 55 -1.29 -13.35 0.92
N THR A 56 -2.21 -12.39 1.10
CA THR A 56 -2.39 -11.65 2.36
C THR A 56 -3.85 -11.59 2.82
N GLY A 57 -4.78 -12.28 2.14
CA GLY A 57 -6.22 -12.14 2.34
C GLY A 57 -6.72 -10.81 1.79
N LEU A 58 -6.21 -9.71 2.32
CA LEU A 58 -6.56 -8.34 1.95
C LEU A 58 -5.35 -7.54 1.46
N THR A 59 -5.60 -6.48 0.72
CA THR A 59 -4.62 -5.46 0.39
C THR A 59 -5.28 -4.09 0.44
N MET A 60 -4.70 -3.23 1.26
CA MET A 60 -5.18 -1.88 1.54
C MET A 60 -3.98 -0.94 1.83
N GLY A 61 -4.04 -0.13 2.88
CA GLY A 61 -3.08 0.90 3.20
C GLY A 61 -1.65 0.38 3.46
N LEU A 62 -1.49 -0.59 4.36
CA LEU A 62 -0.15 -1.09 4.71
C LEU A 62 0.52 -1.78 3.52
N LYS A 63 -0.21 -2.65 2.83
CA LYS A 63 0.34 -3.34 1.66
C LYS A 63 0.57 -2.40 0.47
N ASN A 64 -0.13 -1.28 0.40
CA ASN A 64 0.09 -0.25 -0.63
C ASN A 64 1.52 0.30 -0.58
N MET A 65 2.14 0.35 0.61
CA MET A 65 3.51 0.82 0.81
C MET A 65 4.56 0.01 0.04
N MET A 66 4.29 -1.28 -0.25
CA MET A 66 5.17 -2.08 -1.11
C MET A 66 5.35 -1.46 -2.51
N GLY A 67 4.38 -0.67 -2.98
CA GLY A 67 4.46 0.04 -4.26
C GLY A 67 5.58 1.06 -4.33
N LEU A 68 6.09 1.50 -3.17
CA LEU A 68 7.15 2.49 -3.01
C LEU A 68 8.55 1.87 -2.94
N VAL A 69 8.64 0.54 -3.00
CA VAL A 69 9.90 -0.21 -2.93
C VAL A 69 10.24 -0.81 -4.29
N TRP A 70 11.52 -0.73 -4.68
CA TRP A 70 12.01 -1.26 -5.95
C TRP A 70 11.86 -2.79 -6.05
N ASP A 71 12.47 -3.54 -5.12
CA ASP A 71 12.40 -5.02 -5.11
C ASP A 71 11.22 -5.52 -4.28
N ARG A 72 10.02 -5.41 -4.84
CA ARG A 72 8.82 -6.00 -4.24
C ARG A 72 8.84 -7.53 -4.19
N GLY A 73 9.65 -8.16 -5.03
CA GLY A 73 9.83 -9.60 -5.02
C GLY A 73 10.46 -10.12 -3.73
N PHE A 74 11.29 -9.32 -3.06
CA PHE A 74 11.86 -9.66 -1.76
C PHE A 74 10.78 -9.99 -0.72
N PHE A 75 9.72 -9.19 -0.66
CA PHE A 75 8.59 -9.41 0.26
C PHE A 75 7.93 -10.77 0.08
N HIS A 76 7.78 -11.21 -1.16
CA HIS A 76 7.17 -12.50 -1.48
C HIS A 76 8.10 -13.70 -1.29
N ARG A 77 9.42 -13.47 -1.17
CA ARG A 77 10.42 -14.51 -0.94
C ARG A 77 10.82 -14.66 0.52
N THR A 78 10.33 -13.77 1.38
CA THR A 78 10.57 -13.74 2.82
C THR A 78 9.26 -13.83 3.60
N ASP A 79 9.22 -13.33 4.83
CA ASP A 79 7.97 -13.18 5.59
C ASP A 79 7.18 -12.00 5.05
N LEU A 80 6.19 -12.28 4.19
CA LEU A 80 5.39 -11.25 3.50
C LEU A 80 4.66 -10.33 4.48
N HIS A 81 4.06 -10.89 5.55
CA HIS A 81 3.30 -10.09 6.51
C HIS A 81 4.23 -9.20 7.34
N ARG A 82 5.33 -9.76 7.81
CA ARG A 82 6.32 -9.02 8.59
C ARG A 82 6.95 -7.90 7.78
N THR A 83 7.39 -8.19 6.56
CA THR A 83 8.03 -7.19 5.69
C THR A 83 7.07 -6.07 5.28
N ILE A 84 5.77 -6.36 5.09
CA ILE A 84 4.76 -5.33 4.86
C ILE A 84 4.64 -4.40 6.07
N ALA A 85 4.53 -4.97 7.28
CA ALA A 85 4.42 -4.18 8.51
C ALA A 85 5.66 -3.30 8.73
N GLU A 86 6.86 -3.86 8.56
CA GLU A 86 8.12 -3.13 8.71
C GLU A 86 8.28 -2.02 7.66
N CYS A 87 7.90 -2.28 6.41
CA CYS A 87 7.90 -1.27 5.35
C CYS A 87 6.92 -0.12 5.65
N ALA A 88 5.72 -0.44 6.12
CA ALA A 88 4.71 0.55 6.47
C ALA A 88 5.12 1.39 7.70
N ALA A 89 5.84 0.79 8.65
CA ALA A 89 6.37 1.48 9.82
C ALA A 89 7.51 2.44 9.48
N PHE A 90 8.29 2.17 8.42
CA PHE A 90 9.44 2.98 8.01
C PHE A 90 9.05 4.42 7.64
N LYS A 91 8.04 4.59 6.80
CA LYS A 91 7.52 5.92 6.42
C LYS A 91 5.99 5.89 6.46
N LYS A 92 5.45 6.35 7.59
CA LYS A 92 4.01 6.45 7.79
C LYS A 92 3.43 7.57 6.92
N PRO A 93 2.30 7.37 6.22
CA PRO A 93 1.60 8.45 5.54
C PRO A 93 0.99 9.43 6.56
N ASP A 94 0.93 10.70 6.20
CA ASP A 94 0.25 11.75 6.98
C ASP A 94 -1.26 11.57 6.95
N LEU A 95 -1.78 11.04 5.85
CA LEU A 95 -3.20 10.73 5.66
C LEU A 95 -3.36 9.49 4.79
N VAL A 96 -4.28 8.64 5.15
CA VAL A 96 -4.77 7.55 4.31
C VAL A 96 -6.19 7.86 3.87
N ILE A 97 -6.45 7.77 2.57
CA ILE A 97 -7.77 7.87 1.96
C ILE A 97 -8.06 6.54 1.27
N MET A 98 -8.76 5.64 1.94
CA MET A 98 -9.08 4.34 1.36
C MET A 98 -10.33 4.43 0.48
N ASP A 99 -10.16 4.07 -0.79
CA ASP A 99 -11.28 3.84 -1.70
C ASP A 99 -11.92 2.48 -1.38
N ALA A 100 -13.07 2.55 -0.75
CA ALA A 100 -13.98 1.44 -0.49
C ALA A 100 -15.33 1.68 -1.19
N VAL A 101 -15.36 2.35 -2.34
CA VAL A 101 -16.59 2.47 -3.13
C VAL A 101 -16.99 1.09 -3.61
N ARG A 102 -16.07 0.35 -4.17
CA ARG A 102 -16.23 -1.06 -4.53
C ARG A 102 -14.92 -1.81 -4.41
N GLY A 103 -14.98 -3.11 -4.14
CA GLY A 103 -13.78 -3.94 -4.04
C GLY A 103 -14.00 -5.33 -4.63
N ILE A 104 -12.93 -5.90 -5.18
CA ILE A 104 -12.93 -7.31 -5.56
C ILE A 104 -12.78 -8.15 -4.29
N THR A 105 -13.66 -9.12 -4.08
CA THR A 105 -13.73 -9.92 -2.85
C THR A 105 -13.20 -11.33 -3.00
N THR A 106 -12.95 -11.79 -4.23
CA THR A 106 -12.38 -13.11 -4.52
C THR A 106 -11.36 -12.99 -5.64
N HIS A 107 -10.37 -13.87 -5.68
CA HIS A 107 -9.35 -13.98 -6.76
C HIS A 107 -8.62 -12.65 -7.07
N GLY A 108 -8.53 -11.75 -6.06
CA GLY A 108 -7.78 -10.51 -6.21
C GLY A 108 -6.25 -10.73 -6.15
N PRO A 109 -5.50 -9.70 -6.50
CA PRO A 109 -5.95 -8.33 -6.80
C PRO A 109 -6.37 -8.10 -8.26
N MET A 110 -6.14 -9.04 -9.16
CA MET A 110 -6.28 -8.87 -10.62
C MET A 110 -7.59 -9.42 -11.19
N GLY A 111 -8.25 -10.34 -10.49
CA GLY A 111 -9.45 -11.00 -10.97
C GLY A 111 -9.21 -12.03 -12.08
N PRO A 112 -10.27 -12.50 -12.75
CA PRO A 112 -11.67 -12.14 -12.50
C PRO A 112 -12.16 -12.65 -11.14
N GLY A 113 -12.97 -11.84 -10.45
CA GLY A 113 -13.51 -12.18 -9.14
C GLY A 113 -14.81 -11.42 -8.85
N THR A 114 -15.42 -11.73 -7.72
CA THR A 114 -16.67 -11.09 -7.29
C THR A 114 -16.41 -9.65 -6.87
N ILE A 115 -17.23 -8.72 -7.34
CA ILE A 115 -17.20 -7.32 -6.95
C ILE A 115 -18.30 -7.09 -5.90
N ARG A 116 -17.96 -6.42 -4.82
CA ARG A 116 -18.89 -5.93 -3.82
C ARG A 116 -18.83 -4.40 -3.76
N GLU A 117 -19.99 -3.76 -3.66
CA GLU A 117 -20.13 -2.32 -3.44
C GLU A 117 -20.26 -2.05 -1.96
N TYR A 118 -19.42 -1.12 -1.46
CA TYR A 118 -19.45 -0.66 -0.07
C TYR A 118 -19.88 0.81 0.00
N ASN A 119 -19.70 1.56 -1.11
CA ASN A 119 -20.09 2.96 -1.26
C ASN A 119 -19.50 3.89 -0.19
N GLN A 120 -18.24 3.67 0.16
CA GLN A 120 -17.55 4.40 1.22
C GLN A 120 -16.19 4.93 0.76
N LEU A 121 -15.81 6.07 1.34
CA LEU A 121 -14.42 6.54 1.41
C LEU A 121 -14.04 6.62 2.89
N VAL A 122 -12.86 6.11 3.24
CA VAL A 122 -12.39 6.04 4.62
C VAL A 122 -11.14 6.91 4.78
N PHE A 123 -11.18 7.84 5.71
CA PHE A 123 -10.11 8.80 5.96
C PHE A 123 -9.55 8.59 7.36
N CYS A 124 -8.25 8.44 7.51
CA CYS A 124 -7.61 8.38 8.81
C CYS A 124 -6.11 8.74 8.72
N THR A 125 -5.57 9.32 9.78
CA THR A 125 -4.13 9.53 9.94
C THR A 125 -3.41 8.31 10.51
N ASP A 126 -4.18 7.29 10.95
CA ASP A 126 -3.64 6.01 11.39
C ASP A 126 -3.89 4.92 10.33
N PRO A 127 -2.86 4.47 9.60
CA PRO A 127 -3.00 3.43 8.58
C PRO A 127 -3.45 2.08 9.15
N VAL A 128 -3.14 1.76 10.42
CA VAL A 128 -3.56 0.52 11.06
C VAL A 128 -5.07 0.54 11.34
N ALA A 129 -5.61 1.69 11.76
CA ALA A 129 -7.05 1.86 11.95
C ALA A 129 -7.81 1.69 10.62
N VAL A 130 -7.25 2.18 9.50
CA VAL A 130 -7.82 1.97 8.16
C VAL A 130 -7.83 0.49 7.78
N GLU A 131 -6.75 -0.26 8.07
CA GLU A 131 -6.69 -1.71 7.83
C GLU A 131 -7.76 -2.45 8.64
N ALA A 132 -7.87 -2.15 9.94
CA ALA A 132 -8.84 -2.79 10.82
C ALA A 132 -10.29 -2.55 10.34
N TYR A 133 -10.63 -1.30 10.03
CA TYR A 133 -11.94 -0.96 9.50
C TYR A 133 -12.21 -1.60 8.13
N GLY A 134 -11.22 -1.62 7.24
CA GLY A 134 -11.33 -2.26 5.94
C GLY A 134 -11.54 -3.77 6.05
N ALA A 135 -10.87 -4.45 6.99
CA ALA A 135 -11.07 -5.86 7.28
C ALA A 135 -12.49 -6.15 7.79
N GLU A 136 -13.02 -5.29 8.67
CA GLU A 136 -14.40 -5.38 9.14
C GLU A 136 -15.41 -5.22 7.99
N LEU A 137 -15.23 -4.21 7.13
CA LEU A 137 -16.07 -4.00 5.94
C LEU A 137 -16.03 -5.20 5.00
N PHE A 138 -14.88 -5.81 4.84
CA PHE A 138 -14.69 -6.97 3.98
C PHE A 138 -15.38 -8.21 4.55
N GLY A 139 -15.57 -8.27 5.87
CA GLY A 139 -16.17 -9.37 6.60
C GLY A 139 -15.15 -10.32 7.20
N ASP A 140 -13.87 -9.98 7.12
CA ASP A 140 -12.82 -10.64 7.88
C ASP A 140 -12.78 -10.02 9.28
N LYS A 141 -13.14 -10.79 10.29
CA LYS A 141 -12.91 -10.34 11.67
C LYS A 141 -11.42 -10.31 11.93
N PRO A 142 -10.90 -9.27 12.59
CA PRO A 142 -9.51 -9.21 13.01
C PRO A 142 -9.14 -10.35 13.96
#